data_627b463602ac07ec84a4c565b72d1248
#
_entry.id   627b463602ac07ec84a4c565b72d1248
#
_cell.length_a   1.000
_cell.length_b   1.000
_cell.length_c   1.000
_cell.angle_alpha   90.00
_cell.angle_beta   90.00
_cell.angle_gamma   90.00
#
_symmetry.space_group_name_H-M   'P 1'
#
loop_
_entity.id
_entity.type
_entity.pdbx_description
1 polymer ?
#
loop_
_entity_poly.entity_id
_entity_poly.type
_entity_poly.pdbx_seq_one_letter_code
_entity_poly.pdbx_strand_id
1 'polypeptide(L)'
;MDPDRARELLAEERKRVEHALAGLRREDVGELSDQDGPADQASDLYENELDAGLAEQLRETLAAVERAEARLADGTFGLSVESGQPIPDERLEAVPTAERTTDEQERYDRRSA
;
A
#
# COMPACT_ATOMS: atom_id res chain seq x y z
N MET A 1 -20.06 -0.70 5.37
CA MET A 1 -19.72 0.58 4.70
C MET A 1 -20.45 0.67 3.38
N ASP A 2 -20.90 1.85 3.02
CA ASP A 2 -21.52 2.11 1.73
C ASP A 2 -20.55 1.81 0.59
N PRO A 3 -20.97 1.06 -0.45
CA PRO A 3 -20.07 0.74 -1.58
C PRO A 3 -19.50 1.95 -2.31
N ASP A 4 -20.26 3.03 -2.42
CA ASP A 4 -19.76 4.25 -3.07
C ASP A 4 -18.66 4.89 -2.25
N ARG A 5 -18.80 4.90 -0.93
CA ARG A 5 -17.75 5.39 -0.04
C ARG A 5 -16.50 4.52 -0.13
N ALA A 6 -16.69 3.20 -0.18
CA ALA A 6 -15.60 2.25 -0.32
C ALA A 6 -14.82 2.50 -1.63
N ARG A 7 -15.52 2.70 -2.74
CA ARG A 7 -14.88 3.01 -4.03
C ARG A 7 -14.06 4.29 -3.97
N GLU A 8 -14.61 5.30 -3.33
CA GLU A 8 -13.95 6.59 -3.16
C GLU A 8 -12.65 6.44 -2.38
N LEU A 9 -12.71 5.74 -1.24
CA LEU A 9 -11.54 5.52 -0.39
C LEU A 9 -10.47 4.71 -1.11
N LEU A 10 -10.85 3.66 -1.82
CA LEU A 10 -9.92 2.82 -2.56
C LEU A 10 -9.30 3.57 -3.74
N ALA A 11 -10.07 4.39 -4.42
CA ALA A 11 -9.56 5.21 -5.53
C ALA A 11 -8.54 6.22 -5.04
N GLU A 12 -8.79 6.85 -3.90
CA GLU A 12 -7.84 7.78 -3.28
C GLU A 12 -6.54 7.08 -2.87
N GLU A 13 -6.67 5.90 -2.26
CA GLU A 13 -5.51 5.12 -1.84
C GLU A 13 -4.68 4.66 -3.05
N ARG A 14 -5.32 4.16 -4.09
CA ARG A 14 -4.64 3.77 -5.32
C ARG A 14 -3.87 4.95 -5.93
N LYS A 15 -4.53 6.09 -6.02
CA LYS A 15 -3.94 7.30 -6.58
C LYS A 15 -2.70 7.73 -5.80
N ARG A 16 -2.80 7.71 -4.48
CA ARG A 16 -1.68 8.06 -3.60
C ARG A 16 -0.48 7.15 -3.83
N VAL A 17 -0.72 5.84 -3.89
CA VAL A 17 0.34 4.84 -4.07
C VAL A 17 0.96 4.94 -5.46
N GLU A 18 0.14 5.04 -6.49
CA GLU A 18 0.63 5.15 -7.87
C GLU A 18 1.44 6.43 -8.07
N HIS A 19 1.00 7.52 -7.47
CA HIS A 19 1.73 8.80 -7.51
C HIS A 19 3.09 8.68 -6.82
N ALA A 20 3.13 8.02 -5.66
CA ALA A 20 4.38 7.81 -4.94
C ALA A 20 5.36 6.93 -5.74
N LEU A 21 4.86 5.87 -6.37
CA LEU A 21 5.69 5.00 -7.23
C LEU A 21 6.22 5.76 -8.44
N ALA A 22 5.39 6.60 -9.06
CA ALA A 22 5.81 7.41 -10.19
C ALA A 22 6.90 8.42 -9.79
N GLY A 23 6.79 8.96 -8.58
CA GLY A 23 7.80 9.86 -8.02
C GLY A 23 9.16 9.20 -7.88
N LEU A 24 9.17 7.96 -7.38
CA LEU A 24 10.42 7.19 -7.24
C LEU A 24 11.07 6.92 -8.61
N ARG A 25 10.26 6.58 -9.62
CA ARG A 25 10.77 6.36 -10.98
C ARG A 25 11.39 7.61 -11.57
N ARG A 26 10.79 8.77 -11.32
CA ARG A 26 11.30 10.06 -11.83
C ARG A 26 12.63 10.41 -11.18
N GLU A 27 12.78 10.13 -9.91
CA GLU A 27 14.02 10.34 -9.19
C GLU A 27 15.14 9.46 -9.76
N ASP A 28 14.84 8.20 -10.04
CA ASP A 28 15.78 7.27 -10.67
C ASP A 28 16.25 7.79 -12.03
N VAL A 29 15.32 8.28 -12.85
CA VAL A 29 15.64 8.83 -14.17
C VAL A 29 16.43 10.14 -14.04
N GLY A 30 16.08 10.98 -13.05
CA GLY A 30 16.79 12.22 -12.76
C GLY A 30 18.23 11.95 -12.36
N GLU A 31 18.47 10.93 -11.56
CA GLU A 31 19.81 10.54 -11.12
C GLU A 31 20.71 10.10 -12.27
N LEU A 32 20.13 9.48 -13.29
CA LEU A 32 20.89 9.06 -14.47
C LEU A 32 21.41 10.21 -15.29
N SER A 33 20.79 11.38 -15.20
CA SER A 33 21.19 12.56 -15.95
C SER A 33 22.26 13.40 -15.26
N ASP A 34 22.42 13.23 -13.95
CA ASP A 34 23.41 13.94 -13.16
C ASP A 34 24.61 13.04 -12.88
N GLN A 35 25.67 13.26 -13.62
CA GLN A 35 26.90 12.50 -13.53
C GLN A 35 27.75 13.04 -12.37
N ASP A 36 27.49 12.57 -11.19
CA ASP A 36 28.24 12.98 -10.00
C ASP A 36 29.45 12.08 -9.77
N GLY A 37 30.42 12.56 -9.01
CA GLY A 37 31.66 11.87 -8.80
C GLY A 37 31.59 10.62 -7.92
N PRO A 38 32.70 9.89 -7.76
CA PRO A 38 32.71 8.61 -7.03
C PRO A 38 32.27 8.68 -5.57
N ALA A 39 32.36 9.83 -4.94
CA ALA A 39 31.93 10.02 -3.55
C ALA A 39 30.42 9.92 -3.40
N ASP A 40 29.69 10.26 -4.44
CA ASP A 40 28.23 10.22 -4.43
C ASP A 40 27.66 8.81 -4.67
N GLN A 41 28.45 7.92 -5.25
CA GLN A 41 28.03 6.56 -5.54
C GLN A 41 27.65 5.76 -4.29
N ALA A 42 28.35 5.96 -3.19
CA ALA A 42 28.06 5.25 -1.94
C ALA A 42 26.72 5.73 -1.33
N SER A 43 26.48 7.05 -1.39
CA SER A 43 25.20 7.62 -0.96
C SER A 43 24.05 7.20 -1.87
N ASP A 44 24.30 7.16 -3.17
CA ASP A 44 23.33 6.73 -4.18
C ASP A 44 22.93 5.28 -3.97
N LEU A 45 23.88 4.39 -3.66
CA LEU A 45 23.60 2.98 -3.38
C LEU A 45 22.71 2.83 -2.15
N TYR A 46 22.99 3.60 -1.10
CA TYR A 46 22.18 3.58 0.11
C TYR A 46 20.76 4.10 -0.15
N GLU A 47 20.66 5.21 -0.85
CA GLU A 47 19.36 5.78 -1.24
C GLU A 47 18.57 4.83 -2.15
N ASN A 48 19.25 4.16 -3.09
CA ASN A 48 18.63 3.19 -3.98
C ASN A 48 18.09 1.98 -3.20
N GLU A 49 18.78 1.54 -2.16
CA GLU A 49 18.30 0.45 -1.31
C GLU A 49 17.05 0.88 -0.53
N LEU A 50 17.04 2.11 0.00
CA LEU A 50 15.86 2.65 0.68
C LEU A 50 14.70 2.82 -0.28
N ASP A 51 14.96 3.33 -1.48
CA ASP A 51 13.95 3.52 -2.52
C ASP A 51 13.40 2.17 -2.99
N ALA A 52 14.24 1.16 -3.11
CA ALA A 52 13.81 -0.19 -3.48
C ALA A 52 12.90 -0.78 -2.40
N GLY A 53 13.24 -0.60 -1.12
CA GLY A 53 12.41 -1.04 0.00
C GLY A 53 11.07 -0.30 0.04
N LEU A 54 11.09 1.01 -0.17
CA LEU A 54 9.88 1.80 -0.22
C LEU A 54 9.01 1.41 -1.42
N ALA A 55 9.62 1.20 -2.58
CA ALA A 55 8.90 0.75 -3.78
C ALA A 55 8.22 -0.58 -3.54
N GLU A 56 8.90 -1.51 -2.85
CA GLU A 56 8.33 -2.81 -2.51
C GLU A 56 7.11 -2.66 -1.60
N GLN A 57 7.19 -1.82 -0.57
CA GLN A 57 6.07 -1.54 0.32
C GLN A 57 4.89 -0.92 -0.44
N LEU A 58 5.18 0.00 -1.35
CA LEU A 58 4.14 0.64 -2.16
C LEU A 58 3.46 -0.37 -3.09
N ARG A 59 4.23 -1.28 -3.68
CA ARG A 59 3.68 -2.35 -4.51
C ARG A 59 2.80 -3.31 -3.70
N GLU A 60 3.19 -3.62 -2.48
CA GLU A 60 2.38 -4.43 -1.58
C GLU A 60 1.07 -3.73 -1.23
N THR A 61 1.12 -2.43 -0.98
CA THR A 61 -0.09 -1.64 -0.73
C THR A 61 -0.99 -1.62 -1.96
N LEU A 62 -0.41 -1.47 -3.14
CA LEU A 62 -1.18 -1.50 -4.39
C LEU A 62 -1.86 -2.85 -4.58
N ALA A 63 -1.16 -3.94 -4.31
CA ALA A 63 -1.74 -5.28 -4.36
C ALA A 63 -2.90 -5.43 -3.38
N ALA A 64 -2.77 -4.84 -2.17
CA ALA A 64 -3.86 -4.83 -1.19
C ALA A 64 -5.06 -4.03 -1.68
N VAL A 65 -4.83 -2.90 -2.36
CA VAL A 65 -5.90 -2.12 -2.99
C VAL A 65 -6.64 -2.98 -4.03
N GLU A 66 -5.90 -3.68 -4.87
CA GLU A 66 -6.48 -4.54 -5.91
C GLU A 66 -7.31 -5.66 -5.31
N ARG A 67 -6.84 -6.28 -4.22
CA ARG A 67 -7.62 -7.30 -3.51
C ARG A 67 -8.91 -6.70 -2.92
N ALA A 68 -8.83 -5.50 -2.36
CA ALA A 68 -9.99 -4.81 -1.81
C ALA A 68 -11.01 -4.47 -2.91
N GLU A 69 -10.54 -4.02 -4.06
CA GLU A 69 -11.39 -3.74 -5.21
C GLU A 69 -12.10 -5.01 -5.69
N ALA A 70 -11.39 -6.14 -5.70
CA ALA A 70 -11.99 -7.42 -6.07
C ALA A 70 -13.08 -7.83 -5.07
N ARG A 71 -12.86 -7.64 -3.77
CA ARG A 71 -13.87 -7.92 -2.76
C ARG A 71 -15.07 -7.00 -2.90
N LEU A 72 -14.85 -5.75 -3.25
CA LEU A 72 -15.94 -4.81 -3.49
C LEU A 72 -16.82 -5.29 -4.66
N ALA A 73 -16.19 -5.77 -5.73
CA ALA A 73 -16.90 -6.33 -6.88
C ALA A 73 -17.68 -7.60 -6.50
N ASP A 74 -17.14 -8.42 -5.59
CA ASP A 74 -17.79 -9.65 -5.14
C ASP A 74 -18.87 -9.42 -4.07
N GLY A 75 -18.94 -8.23 -3.51
CA GLY A 75 -19.88 -7.94 -2.42
C GLY A 75 -19.38 -8.39 -1.04
N THR A 76 -18.08 -8.68 -0.91
CA THR A 76 -17.47 -9.12 0.36
C THR A 76 -16.58 -8.06 1.01
N PHE A 77 -16.52 -6.88 0.43
CA PHE A 77 -15.75 -5.78 1.02
C PHE A 77 -16.30 -5.44 2.41
N GLY A 78 -15.38 -5.20 3.35
CA GLY A 78 -15.74 -4.85 4.72
C GLY A 78 -15.98 -6.04 5.63
N LEU A 79 -15.78 -7.26 5.12
CA LEU A 79 -15.86 -8.48 5.93
C LEU A 79 -14.44 -9.04 6.11
N SER A 80 -14.15 -9.53 7.31
CA SER A 80 -12.86 -10.16 7.59
C SER A 80 -12.63 -11.37 6.68
N VAL A 81 -11.43 -11.47 6.12
CA VAL A 81 -11.04 -12.64 5.32
C VAL A 81 -10.87 -13.89 6.18
N GLU A 82 -10.70 -13.74 7.48
CA GLU A 82 -10.55 -14.87 8.42
C GLU A 82 -11.90 -15.37 8.93
N SER A 83 -12.69 -14.48 9.49
CA SER A 83 -13.91 -14.84 10.24
C SER A 83 -15.20 -14.52 9.51
N GLY A 84 -15.16 -13.68 8.48
CA GLY A 84 -16.37 -13.17 7.84
C GLY A 84 -17.10 -12.13 8.67
N GLN A 85 -16.58 -11.74 9.83
CA GLN A 85 -17.16 -10.72 10.67
C GLN A 85 -17.01 -9.34 10.06
N PRO A 86 -17.95 -8.43 10.27
CA PRO A 86 -17.83 -7.06 9.75
C PRO A 86 -16.61 -6.34 10.34
N ILE A 87 -15.86 -5.68 9.47
CA ILE A 87 -14.80 -4.77 9.89
C ILE A 87 -15.46 -3.41 10.15
N PRO A 88 -15.24 -2.78 11.31
CA PRO A 88 -15.87 -1.50 11.62
C PRO A 88 -15.57 -0.44 10.56
N ASP A 89 -16.55 0.39 10.24
CA ASP A 89 -16.40 1.46 9.26
C ASP A 89 -15.29 2.43 9.65
N GLU A 90 -15.14 2.70 10.93
CA GLU A 90 -14.06 3.55 11.44
C GLU A 90 -12.68 3.02 11.02
N ARG A 91 -12.49 1.72 11.10
CA ARG A 91 -11.24 1.09 10.68
C ARG A 91 -11.06 1.17 9.16
N LEU A 92 -12.13 0.97 8.40
CA LEU A 92 -12.11 1.05 6.94
C LEU A 92 -11.84 2.49 6.45
N GLU A 93 -12.34 3.50 7.17
CA GLU A 93 -12.03 4.90 6.85
C GLU A 93 -10.53 5.18 7.03
N ALA A 94 -9.93 4.62 8.08
CA ALA A 94 -8.50 4.79 8.34
C ALA A 94 -7.63 3.90 7.44
N VAL A 95 -8.06 2.66 7.20
CA VAL A 95 -7.33 1.66 6.40
C VAL A 95 -8.30 0.98 5.44
N PRO A 96 -8.54 1.59 4.27
CA PRO A 96 -9.53 1.02 3.32
C PRO A 96 -9.18 -0.37 2.82
N THR A 97 -7.93 -0.75 2.89
CA THR A 97 -7.45 -2.07 2.48
C THR A 97 -7.49 -3.10 3.60
N ALA A 98 -8.02 -2.76 4.77
CA ALA A 98 -8.08 -3.68 5.91
C ALA A 98 -8.81 -4.97 5.53
N GLU A 99 -8.17 -6.09 5.83
CA GLU A 99 -8.68 -7.42 5.52
C GLU A 99 -9.13 -8.18 6.76
N ARG A 100 -8.84 -7.62 7.94
CA ARG A 100 -9.10 -8.22 9.24
C ARG A 100 -9.58 -7.18 10.23
N THR A 101 -10.27 -7.62 11.27
CA THR A 101 -10.56 -6.73 12.40
C THR A 101 -9.24 -6.41 13.11
N THR A 102 -9.24 -5.40 13.97
CA THR A 102 -8.04 -5.01 14.71
C THR A 102 -7.46 -6.17 15.51
N ASP A 103 -8.31 -6.90 16.22
CA ASP A 103 -7.87 -8.05 17.02
C ASP A 103 -7.29 -9.17 16.15
N GLU A 104 -7.92 -9.45 15.03
CA GLU A 104 -7.44 -10.45 14.08
C GLU A 104 -6.11 -10.05 13.48
N GLN A 105 -5.96 -8.75 13.15
CA GLN A 105 -4.71 -8.23 12.60
C GLN A 105 -3.57 -8.36 13.61
N GLU A 106 -3.82 -8.04 14.86
CA GLU A 106 -2.82 -8.18 15.91
C GLU A 106 -2.35 -9.64 16.06
N ARG A 107 -3.27 -10.58 16.03
CA ARG A 107 -2.93 -12.00 16.08
C ARG A 107 -2.15 -12.44 14.85
N TYR A 108 -2.55 -11.97 13.69
CA TYR A 108 -1.87 -12.26 12.42
C TYR A 108 -0.44 -11.76 12.46
N ASP A 109 -0.24 -10.53 12.91
CA ASP A 109 1.08 -9.89 12.97
C ASP A 109 2.00 -10.65 13.95
N ARG A 110 1.47 -11.09 15.07
CA ARG A 110 2.24 -11.88 16.05
C ARG A 110 2.67 -13.22 15.48
N ARG A 111 1.81 -13.87 14.69
CA ARG A 111 2.15 -15.15 14.05
C ARG A 111 3.17 -15.01 12.93
N SER A 112 3.18 -13.84 12.30
CA SER A 112 4.07 -13.55 11.16
C SER A 112 5.43 -12.99 11.59
N ALA A 113 5.57 -12.61 12.86
CA ALA A 113 6.79 -12.04 13.41
C ALA A 113 7.89 -13.08 13.64
#